data_a150d29d81f6deb3094368f53bc1b388
#
_entry.id   a150d29d81f6deb3094368f53bc1b388
#
_cell.length_a   1.000
_cell.length_b   1.000
_cell.length_c   1.000
_cell.angle_alpha   90.00
_cell.angle_beta   90.00
_cell.angle_gamma   90.00
#
_symmetry.space_group_name_H-M   'P 1'
#
loop_
_entity.id
_entity.type
_entity.pdbx_description
1 polymer ?
#
loop_
_entity_poly.entity_id
_entity_poly.type
_entity_poly.pdbx_seq_one_letter_code
_entity_poly.pdbx_strand_id
1 'polypeptide(L)'
;MKNDLLVNRHIGISEKDEAQMLHKIGVASLDELIDKTIPTNIRLKAPLALPEAMTEYEFGCHIAELAAKNKLYTTYIGMGWYNTITPAVIQRNVFENPVWYTSYTPYQTEVSQGRLEALMNFQTAVCDLTGMPLANCSLLDEATAAAEAVTMMYALRPREMQKSGANVVFVDESIFPQTLAVITTRAIPQGIEIRTGRYNEAELTPDTFACILQYPNGDGNIEDYRTFVENAHAAGCKVAVAADILSLALLTPPGEWGADIVFGTTQRLGTPMFYGGPSAAYFATRDEYKRNMPGRIIGWSKDKYGKLCYRMALQTREQHIKREKATSNICTAQALLATMAGFYAVYHGPEGIRTIAKRIHNIAAYLEKEISKLGYKQVNVQYFDTLRFALPDNVSAQQVRTVALSKEVNLRYFKNGDVGMSIDETTDLAAVNVLLSIFGIAAGKDYTKTTDIPESCTIQQPFRRQSTYLTHEVFNRYHTETEMMRYIKRLDRKDISLAHSMISLGSCTMKLNAAAEMLPLSRPEFMNMHPLVPEEQAEGYRELIHNLSEELKVITGFAGVSLQPNSGAAGEYAGLRVIRAYLENIGQG
;
A
#
# COMPACT_ATOMS: atom_id res chain seq x y z
N MET A 1 23.19 -33.15 14.22
CA MET A 1 22.79 -32.19 13.18
C MET A 1 21.40 -32.48 12.56
N LYS A 2 21.00 -33.72 12.28
CA LYS A 2 19.63 -33.98 11.75
C LYS A 2 18.48 -33.54 12.67
N ASN A 3 18.71 -33.37 13.97
CA ASN A 3 17.69 -32.94 14.94
C ASN A 3 17.50 -31.41 15.02
N ASP A 4 18.32 -30.62 14.31
CA ASP A 4 18.25 -29.15 14.33
C ASP A 4 17.57 -28.55 13.08
N LEU A 5 17.00 -29.39 12.21
CA LEU A 5 16.22 -28.91 11.09
C LEU A 5 14.98 -28.13 11.58
N LEU A 6 14.72 -26.97 10.96
CA LEU A 6 13.61 -26.10 11.33
C LEU A 6 12.26 -26.82 11.25
N VAL A 7 12.10 -27.74 10.30
CA VAL A 7 10.89 -28.54 10.14
C VAL A 7 10.48 -29.27 11.43
N ASN A 8 11.47 -29.80 12.19
CA ASN A 8 11.22 -30.51 13.45
C ASN A 8 10.83 -29.58 14.62
N ARG A 9 11.03 -28.27 14.45
CA ARG A 9 10.65 -27.24 15.43
C ARG A 9 9.35 -26.54 15.08
N HIS A 10 8.96 -26.56 13.81
CA HIS A 10 7.83 -25.80 13.28
C HIS A 10 6.60 -26.65 13.01
N ILE A 11 6.73 -27.88 12.47
CA ILE A 11 5.61 -28.77 12.20
C ILE A 11 5.12 -29.41 13.48
N GLY A 12 3.81 -29.27 13.73
CA GLY A 12 3.22 -29.27 15.06
C GLY A 12 2.80 -30.62 15.66
N ILE A 13 2.87 -31.77 14.98
CA ILE A 13 2.50 -33.07 15.60
C ILE A 13 3.74 -33.86 16.03
N SER A 14 3.66 -34.48 17.22
CA SER A 14 4.71 -35.40 17.67
C SER A 14 4.54 -36.78 17.03
N GLU A 15 5.62 -37.57 16.94
CA GLU A 15 5.56 -38.96 16.47
C GLU A 15 4.51 -39.79 17.23
N LYS A 16 4.34 -39.50 18.53
CA LYS A 16 3.31 -40.17 19.35
C LYS A 16 1.90 -39.79 18.92
N ASP A 17 1.66 -38.50 18.62
CA ASP A 17 0.36 -38.02 18.17
C ASP A 17 0.06 -38.58 16.77
N GLU A 18 1.04 -38.59 15.87
CA GLU A 18 0.93 -39.17 14.55
C GLU A 18 0.52 -40.65 14.63
N ALA A 19 1.21 -41.44 15.45
CA ALA A 19 0.89 -42.83 15.66
C ALA A 19 -0.56 -43.05 16.16
N GLN A 20 -1.02 -42.20 17.10
CA GLN A 20 -2.39 -42.24 17.59
C GLN A 20 -3.42 -41.86 16.52
N MET A 21 -3.13 -40.86 15.70
CA MET A 21 -4.00 -40.43 14.58
C MET A 21 -4.09 -41.50 13.53
N LEU A 22 -2.97 -42.10 13.11
CA LEU A 22 -2.94 -43.19 12.15
C LEU A 22 -3.73 -44.42 12.65
N HIS A 23 -3.54 -44.81 13.91
CA HIS A 23 -4.32 -45.87 14.54
C HIS A 23 -5.82 -45.57 14.55
N LYS A 24 -6.21 -44.31 14.86
CA LYS A 24 -7.62 -43.88 14.85
C LYS A 24 -8.24 -43.93 13.45
N ILE A 25 -7.46 -43.59 12.43
CA ILE A 25 -7.88 -43.66 11.01
C ILE A 25 -7.93 -45.10 10.52
N GLY A 26 -7.19 -46.01 11.13
CA GLY A 26 -7.12 -47.42 10.76
C GLY A 26 -6.09 -47.72 9.67
N VAL A 27 -4.96 -47.02 9.69
CA VAL A 27 -3.82 -47.21 8.80
C VAL A 27 -2.52 -47.36 9.61
N ALA A 28 -1.53 -48.06 9.07
CA ALA A 28 -0.26 -48.32 9.74
C ALA A 28 0.78 -47.22 9.55
N SER A 29 0.67 -46.42 8.49
CA SER A 29 1.64 -45.38 8.16
C SER A 29 1.02 -44.24 7.33
N LEU A 30 1.71 -43.11 7.25
CA LEU A 30 1.35 -42.03 6.35
C LEU A 30 1.36 -42.49 4.87
N ASP A 31 2.32 -43.32 4.49
CA ASP A 31 2.38 -43.85 3.12
C ASP A 31 1.13 -44.68 2.79
N GLU A 32 0.69 -45.53 3.71
CA GLU A 32 -0.58 -46.29 3.53
C GLU A 32 -1.78 -45.37 3.42
N LEU A 33 -1.82 -44.28 4.21
CA LEU A 33 -2.86 -43.26 4.14
C LEU A 33 -2.87 -42.57 2.78
N ILE A 34 -1.71 -42.18 2.30
CA ILE A 34 -1.52 -41.55 0.99
C ILE A 34 -1.95 -42.51 -0.12
N ASP A 35 -1.51 -43.79 -0.08
CA ASP A 35 -1.86 -44.80 -1.05
C ASP A 35 -3.38 -45.09 -1.15
N LYS A 36 -4.06 -45.01 0.00
CA LYS A 36 -5.53 -45.18 0.07
C LYS A 36 -6.30 -43.93 -0.37
N THR A 37 -5.68 -42.75 -0.30
CA THR A 37 -6.33 -41.45 -0.51
C THR A 37 -6.09 -40.91 -1.92
N ILE A 38 -4.89 -41.09 -2.46
CA ILE A 38 -4.47 -40.55 -3.74
C ILE A 38 -4.50 -41.65 -4.80
N PRO A 39 -5.27 -41.47 -5.91
CA PRO A 39 -5.25 -42.41 -7.02
C PRO A 39 -3.83 -42.60 -7.58
N THR A 40 -3.45 -43.84 -7.85
CA THR A 40 -2.09 -44.22 -8.29
C THR A 40 -1.65 -43.58 -9.59
N ASN A 41 -2.57 -43.19 -10.46
CA ASN A 41 -2.28 -42.51 -11.73
C ASN A 41 -1.87 -41.05 -11.59
N ILE A 42 -2.14 -40.39 -10.46
CA ILE A 42 -1.77 -39.03 -10.17
C ILE A 42 -0.72 -38.89 -9.05
N ARG A 43 -0.37 -40.03 -8.40
CA ARG A 43 0.68 -40.02 -7.37
C ARG A 43 2.06 -39.79 -7.99
N LEU A 44 2.84 -38.90 -7.39
CA LEU A 44 4.25 -38.69 -7.78
C LEU A 44 5.04 -39.99 -7.56
N LYS A 45 5.86 -40.36 -8.55
CA LYS A 45 6.70 -41.58 -8.53
C LYS A 45 8.07 -41.37 -7.91
N ALA A 46 8.49 -40.12 -7.77
CA ALA A 46 9.75 -39.70 -7.19
C ALA A 46 9.55 -38.48 -6.29
N PRO A 47 10.41 -38.26 -5.29
CA PRO A 47 10.45 -37.02 -4.53
C PRO A 47 10.63 -35.80 -5.44
N LEU A 48 10.10 -34.64 -5.00
CA LEU A 48 10.32 -33.37 -5.69
C LEU A 48 11.81 -33.02 -5.66
N ALA A 49 12.34 -32.53 -6.77
CA ALA A 49 13.72 -32.05 -6.88
C ALA A 49 13.83 -30.64 -6.29
N LEU A 50 13.74 -30.55 -4.98
CA LEU A 50 13.88 -29.31 -4.20
C LEU A 50 15.22 -29.28 -3.46
N PRO A 51 15.72 -28.10 -3.07
CA PRO A 51 16.88 -27.99 -2.20
C PRO A 51 16.72 -28.75 -0.89
N GLU A 52 17.85 -29.15 -0.30
CA GLU A 52 17.87 -29.79 1.02
C GLU A 52 17.35 -28.82 2.10
N ALA A 53 16.68 -29.38 3.11
CA ALA A 53 16.15 -28.60 4.23
C ALA A 53 17.30 -27.96 5.03
N MET A 54 17.12 -26.68 5.38
CA MET A 54 18.09 -25.90 6.18
C MET A 54 17.77 -25.97 7.66
N THR A 55 18.81 -25.84 8.49
CA THR A 55 18.66 -25.45 9.90
C THR A 55 18.27 -23.96 9.97
N GLU A 56 17.75 -23.53 11.12
CA GLU A 56 17.43 -22.10 11.35
C GLU A 56 18.65 -21.19 11.17
N TYR A 57 19.84 -21.64 11.58
CA TYR A 57 21.07 -20.90 11.41
C TYR A 57 21.49 -20.78 9.94
N GLU A 58 21.46 -21.88 9.19
CA GLU A 58 21.78 -21.90 7.75
C GLU A 58 20.83 -21.01 6.97
N PHE A 59 19.53 -21.05 7.27
CA PHE A 59 18.54 -20.17 6.66
C PHE A 59 18.84 -18.69 6.97
N GLY A 60 19.16 -18.36 8.24
CA GLY A 60 19.55 -17.02 8.63
C GLY A 60 20.78 -16.49 7.87
N CYS A 61 21.80 -17.33 7.67
CA CYS A 61 22.99 -17.00 6.87
C CYS A 61 22.60 -16.79 5.40
N HIS A 62 21.83 -17.69 4.81
CA HIS A 62 21.40 -17.60 3.41
C HIS A 62 20.61 -16.32 3.14
N ILE A 63 19.65 -15.99 4.00
CA ILE A 63 18.88 -14.73 3.87
C ILE A 63 19.77 -13.49 4.05
N ALA A 64 20.78 -13.55 4.93
CA ALA A 64 21.73 -12.46 5.10
C ALA A 64 22.59 -12.26 3.84
N GLU A 65 23.01 -13.34 3.19
CA GLU A 65 23.74 -13.30 1.90
C GLU A 65 22.88 -12.71 0.78
N LEU A 66 21.61 -13.09 0.68
CA LEU A 66 20.68 -12.50 -0.29
C LEU A 66 20.46 -11.00 0.00
N ALA A 67 20.23 -10.63 1.25
CA ALA A 67 20.06 -9.25 1.66
C ALA A 67 21.27 -8.38 1.28
N ALA A 68 22.49 -8.89 1.51
CA ALA A 68 23.73 -8.17 1.21
C ALA A 68 23.96 -7.88 -0.28
N LYS A 69 23.24 -8.56 -1.20
CA LYS A 69 23.27 -8.28 -2.64
C LYS A 69 22.45 -7.05 -3.00
N ASN A 70 21.51 -6.63 -2.14
CA ASN A 70 20.74 -5.41 -2.34
C ASN A 70 21.58 -4.18 -1.97
N LYS A 71 21.51 -3.14 -2.80
CA LYS A 71 22.20 -1.86 -2.56
C LYS A 71 21.20 -0.81 -2.12
N LEU A 72 21.19 -0.50 -0.84
CA LEU A 72 20.30 0.54 -0.29
C LEU A 72 20.89 1.92 -0.54
N TYR A 73 20.45 2.55 -1.63
CA TYR A 73 20.73 3.96 -1.89
C TYR A 73 19.60 4.82 -1.30
N THR A 74 19.94 6.02 -0.85
CA THR A 74 18.93 7.00 -0.44
C THR A 74 18.06 7.35 -1.64
N THR A 75 16.76 7.17 -1.53
CA THR A 75 15.86 7.31 -2.68
C THR A 75 14.92 8.50 -2.54
N TYR A 76 14.85 9.31 -3.60
CA TYR A 76 13.94 10.44 -3.77
C TYR A 76 13.09 10.30 -5.03
N ILE A 77 12.85 9.07 -5.48
CA ILE A 77 12.05 8.77 -6.68
C ILE A 77 10.58 9.16 -6.47
N GLY A 78 10.05 8.95 -5.28
CA GLY A 78 8.65 9.22 -4.96
C GLY A 78 7.68 8.29 -5.68
N MET A 79 6.76 8.83 -6.47
CA MET A 79 5.77 8.07 -7.25
C MET A 79 4.88 7.15 -6.39
N GLY A 80 4.49 7.62 -5.21
CA GLY A 80 3.62 6.89 -4.28
C GLY A 80 4.36 6.05 -3.24
N TRP A 81 5.71 6.03 -3.26
CA TRP A 81 6.55 5.32 -2.32
C TRP A 81 7.60 6.24 -1.72
N TYR A 82 7.66 6.30 -0.40
CA TYR A 82 8.52 7.24 0.33
C TYR A 82 9.11 6.56 1.55
N ASN A 83 10.33 6.94 1.92
CA ASN A 83 10.84 6.51 3.22
C ASN A 83 10.02 7.15 4.33
N THR A 84 9.77 6.38 5.37
CA THR A 84 9.02 6.78 6.54
C THR A 84 9.66 6.19 7.80
N ILE A 85 9.43 6.79 8.94
CA ILE A 85 9.94 6.30 10.21
C ILE A 85 8.84 5.50 10.91
N THR A 86 8.99 4.18 10.93
CA THR A 86 8.14 3.33 11.76
C THR A 86 8.53 3.51 13.23
N PRO A 87 7.64 4.03 14.10
CA PRO A 87 7.96 4.13 15.53
C PRO A 87 8.30 2.76 16.11
N ALA A 88 9.42 2.65 16.84
CA ALA A 88 9.91 1.38 17.38
C ALA A 88 8.86 0.66 18.25
N VAL A 89 8.03 1.40 18.97
CA VAL A 89 6.92 0.84 19.76
C VAL A 89 5.86 0.16 18.90
N ILE A 90 5.61 0.65 17.67
CA ILE A 90 4.69 0.03 16.72
C ILE A 90 5.35 -1.16 16.04
N GLN A 91 6.60 -1.02 15.57
CA GLN A 91 7.33 -2.11 14.96
C GLN A 91 7.36 -3.33 15.86
N ARG A 92 7.85 -3.18 17.09
CA ARG A 92 8.02 -4.30 18.03
C ARG A 92 6.70 -4.87 18.55
N ASN A 93 5.70 -4.03 18.83
CA ASN A 93 4.47 -4.50 19.49
C ASN A 93 3.33 -4.82 18.52
N VAL A 94 3.47 -4.51 17.23
CA VAL A 94 2.46 -4.78 16.20
C VAL A 94 3.06 -5.58 15.05
N PHE A 95 4.03 -5.02 14.33
CA PHE A 95 4.57 -5.65 13.12
C PHE A 95 5.28 -6.98 13.41
N GLU A 96 6.09 -7.04 14.45
CA GLU A 96 6.83 -8.23 14.88
C GLU A 96 6.06 -9.11 15.87
N ASN A 97 4.83 -8.75 16.23
CA ASN A 97 4.06 -9.44 17.26
C ASN A 97 3.06 -10.43 16.64
N PRO A 98 3.18 -11.75 16.90
CA PRO A 98 2.30 -12.78 16.35
C PRO A 98 0.82 -12.61 16.71
N VAL A 99 0.49 -11.94 17.80
CA VAL A 99 -0.90 -11.61 18.15
C VAL A 99 -1.55 -10.76 17.07
N TRP A 100 -0.80 -9.84 16.45
CA TRP A 100 -1.30 -8.94 15.43
C TRP A 100 -1.15 -9.49 14.01
N TYR A 101 0.01 -10.04 13.64
CA TYR A 101 0.23 -10.46 12.26
C TYR A 101 -0.44 -11.80 11.90
N THR A 102 -0.75 -12.66 12.88
CA THR A 102 -1.50 -13.90 12.62
C THR A 102 -2.99 -13.69 12.46
N SER A 103 -3.48 -12.52 12.81
CA SER A 103 -4.89 -12.19 12.85
C SER A 103 -5.28 -11.35 11.64
N TYR A 104 -6.11 -11.90 10.81
CA TYR A 104 -6.50 -11.30 9.54
C TYR A 104 -7.82 -10.51 9.65
N THR A 105 -8.87 -10.96 8.98
CA THR A 105 -10.15 -10.26 9.02
C THR A 105 -10.89 -10.58 10.32
N PRO A 106 -11.37 -9.56 11.07
CA PRO A 106 -12.06 -9.75 12.35
C PRO A 106 -13.54 -10.14 12.13
N TYR A 107 -13.80 -11.27 11.46
CA TYR A 107 -15.16 -11.74 11.20
C TYR A 107 -15.93 -12.09 12.48
N GLN A 108 -15.24 -12.64 13.47
CA GLN A 108 -15.80 -12.97 14.77
C GLN A 108 -15.56 -11.79 15.71
N THR A 109 -16.56 -10.96 15.84
CA THR A 109 -16.48 -9.71 16.61
C THR A 109 -16.24 -9.94 18.09
N GLU A 110 -16.72 -11.07 18.63
CA GLU A 110 -16.63 -11.46 20.03
C GLU A 110 -15.18 -11.64 20.50
N VAL A 111 -14.30 -12.07 19.58
CA VAL A 111 -12.89 -12.36 19.85
C VAL A 111 -11.93 -11.39 19.16
N SER A 112 -12.43 -10.28 18.68
CA SER A 112 -11.67 -9.33 17.84
C SER A 112 -11.92 -7.86 18.19
N GLN A 113 -12.37 -7.57 19.39
CA GLN A 113 -12.74 -6.20 19.80
C GLN A 113 -11.57 -5.22 19.77
N GLY A 114 -10.36 -5.69 20.07
CA GLY A 114 -9.15 -4.86 20.02
C GLY A 114 -8.75 -4.51 18.61
N ARG A 115 -8.76 -5.49 17.69
CA ARG A 115 -8.48 -5.26 16.26
C ARG A 115 -9.53 -4.37 15.59
N LEU A 116 -10.79 -4.56 15.95
CA LEU A 116 -11.88 -3.72 15.46
C LEU A 116 -11.71 -2.26 15.93
N GLU A 117 -11.29 -2.04 17.18
CA GLU A 117 -10.98 -0.69 17.67
C GLU A 117 -9.77 -0.09 16.91
N ALA A 118 -8.72 -0.85 16.66
CA ALA A 118 -7.56 -0.40 15.89
C ALA A 118 -7.94 0.00 14.45
N LEU A 119 -8.79 -0.80 13.78
CA LEU A 119 -9.30 -0.49 12.44
C LEU A 119 -10.28 0.68 12.44
N MET A 120 -11.04 0.90 13.53
CA MET A 120 -11.85 2.10 13.68
C MET A 120 -10.99 3.36 13.77
N ASN A 121 -9.85 3.30 14.47
CA ASN A 121 -8.90 4.42 14.50
C ASN A 121 -8.38 4.74 13.09
N PHE A 122 -8.05 3.71 12.29
CA PHE A 122 -7.67 3.89 10.90
C PHE A 122 -8.77 4.60 10.08
N GLN A 123 -10.00 4.09 10.13
CA GLN A 123 -11.13 4.70 9.41
C GLN A 123 -11.34 6.17 9.81
N THR A 124 -11.27 6.46 11.12
CA THR A 124 -11.46 7.82 11.64
C THR A 124 -10.34 8.74 11.15
N ALA A 125 -9.09 8.27 11.18
CA ALA A 125 -7.96 9.06 10.67
C ALA A 125 -8.10 9.38 9.18
N VAL A 126 -8.53 8.40 8.38
CA VAL A 126 -8.78 8.60 6.95
C VAL A 126 -9.92 9.60 6.71
N CYS A 127 -11.05 9.46 7.41
CA CYS A 127 -12.15 10.42 7.30
C CYS A 127 -11.69 11.85 7.59
N ASP A 128 -11.01 12.04 8.71
CA ASP A 128 -10.55 13.34 9.16
C ASP A 128 -9.54 13.98 8.20
N LEU A 129 -8.56 13.20 7.73
CA LEU A 129 -7.55 13.71 6.82
C LEU A 129 -8.12 14.03 5.44
N THR A 130 -9.00 13.18 4.90
CA THR A 130 -9.59 13.37 3.56
C THR A 130 -10.75 14.36 3.50
N GLY A 131 -11.31 14.76 4.65
CA GLY A 131 -12.51 15.58 4.73
C GLY A 131 -13.77 14.83 4.29
N MET A 132 -13.74 13.47 4.31
CA MET A 132 -14.87 12.63 3.93
C MET A 132 -15.62 12.07 5.13
N PRO A 133 -16.97 11.94 5.05
CA PRO A 133 -17.75 11.47 6.19
C PRO A 133 -17.65 9.96 6.46
N LEU A 134 -17.14 9.18 5.49
CA LEU A 134 -17.09 7.72 5.58
C LEU A 134 -15.84 7.17 4.92
N ALA A 135 -15.14 6.25 5.60
CA ALA A 135 -14.04 5.47 5.06
C ALA A 135 -14.24 3.98 5.34
N ASN A 136 -13.62 3.12 4.54
CA ASN A 136 -13.51 1.69 4.82
C ASN A 136 -12.32 1.38 5.74
N CYS A 137 -12.20 0.13 6.17
CA CYS A 137 -11.10 -0.28 7.05
C CYS A 137 -9.81 -0.70 6.33
N SER A 138 -9.74 -0.65 5.06
CA SER A 138 -8.63 -0.66 4.10
C SER A 138 -9.00 -1.35 2.79
N LEU A 139 -8.16 -1.17 1.79
CA LEU A 139 -8.07 -1.98 0.56
C LEU A 139 -6.64 -2.49 0.39
N LEU A 140 -6.39 -3.19 -0.71
CA LEU A 140 -5.14 -3.90 -0.95
C LEU A 140 -3.96 -2.94 -1.22
N ASP A 141 -4.13 -2.01 -2.17
CA ASP A 141 -3.19 -0.97 -2.56
C ASP A 141 -3.92 0.19 -3.26
N GLU A 142 -3.22 1.31 -3.50
CA GLU A 142 -3.78 2.50 -4.15
C GLU A 142 -4.35 2.20 -5.54
N ALA A 143 -3.64 1.46 -6.36
CA ALA A 143 -4.06 1.17 -7.72
C ALA A 143 -5.33 0.30 -7.76
N THR A 144 -5.45 -0.66 -6.83
CA THR A 144 -6.68 -1.43 -6.62
C THR A 144 -7.81 -0.53 -6.14
N ALA A 145 -7.54 0.40 -5.22
CA ALA A 145 -8.55 1.35 -4.74
C ALA A 145 -9.05 2.26 -5.89
N ALA A 146 -8.17 2.68 -6.79
CA ALA A 146 -8.54 3.43 -7.99
C ALA A 146 -9.48 2.62 -8.90
N ALA A 147 -9.15 1.36 -9.16
CA ALA A 147 -9.99 0.48 -9.98
C ALA A 147 -11.36 0.20 -9.33
N GLU A 148 -11.40 0.07 -8.00
CA GLU A 148 -12.66 -0.03 -7.26
C GLU A 148 -13.47 1.27 -7.31
N ALA A 149 -12.81 2.44 -7.32
CA ALA A 149 -13.48 3.72 -7.51
C ALA A 149 -14.18 3.79 -8.89
N VAL A 150 -13.49 3.36 -9.95
CA VAL A 150 -14.08 3.27 -11.31
C VAL A 150 -15.31 2.34 -11.30
N THR A 151 -15.18 1.14 -10.74
CA THR A 151 -16.28 0.16 -10.67
C THR A 151 -17.47 0.72 -9.87
N MET A 152 -17.21 1.38 -8.75
CA MET A 152 -18.24 2.00 -7.92
C MET A 152 -18.95 3.14 -8.66
N MET A 153 -18.21 4.04 -9.29
CA MET A 153 -18.79 5.15 -10.07
C MET A 153 -19.58 4.65 -11.27
N TYR A 154 -19.13 3.58 -11.93
CA TYR A 154 -19.87 2.91 -12.99
C TYR A 154 -21.22 2.39 -12.54
N ALA A 155 -21.29 1.79 -11.35
CA ALA A 155 -22.54 1.33 -10.74
C ALA A 155 -23.45 2.49 -10.29
N LEU A 156 -22.88 3.63 -9.94
CA LEU A 156 -23.60 4.84 -9.48
C LEU A 156 -24.09 5.76 -10.61
N ARG A 157 -23.91 5.39 -11.88
CA ARG A 157 -24.38 6.19 -13.01
C ARG A 157 -25.87 6.49 -12.91
N PRO A 158 -26.31 7.72 -13.21
CA PRO A 158 -27.72 8.03 -13.36
C PRO A 158 -28.42 7.11 -14.37
N ARG A 159 -29.72 6.87 -14.21
CA ARG A 159 -30.48 5.99 -15.11
C ARG A 159 -30.39 6.36 -16.57
N GLU A 160 -30.29 7.63 -16.87
CA GLU A 160 -30.12 8.15 -18.24
C GLU A 160 -28.80 7.73 -18.84
N MET A 161 -27.70 7.88 -18.10
CA MET A 161 -26.37 7.41 -18.52
C MET A 161 -26.31 5.88 -18.64
N GLN A 162 -27.01 5.13 -17.79
CA GLN A 162 -27.11 3.68 -17.91
C GLN A 162 -27.83 3.28 -19.20
N LYS A 163 -28.93 3.98 -19.57
CA LYS A 163 -29.71 3.73 -20.79
C LYS A 163 -28.96 4.12 -22.06
N SER A 164 -28.21 5.20 -22.04
CA SER A 164 -27.38 5.64 -23.18
C SER A 164 -26.11 4.79 -23.35
N GLY A 165 -25.78 3.94 -22.39
CA GLY A 165 -24.56 3.11 -22.44
C GLY A 165 -23.29 3.89 -22.12
N ALA A 166 -23.37 5.03 -21.42
CA ALA A 166 -22.20 5.82 -21.01
C ALA A 166 -21.17 4.94 -20.28
N ASN A 167 -19.98 4.78 -20.85
CA ASN A 167 -18.96 3.85 -20.36
C ASN A 167 -17.54 4.43 -20.39
N VAL A 168 -17.39 5.74 -20.56
CA VAL A 168 -16.08 6.41 -20.57
C VAL A 168 -15.73 6.93 -19.19
N VAL A 169 -14.52 6.66 -18.74
CA VAL A 169 -13.89 7.32 -17.60
C VAL A 169 -12.74 8.19 -18.07
N PHE A 170 -12.76 9.45 -17.70
CA PHE A 170 -11.64 10.36 -17.91
C PHE A 170 -10.61 10.15 -16.78
N VAL A 171 -9.35 9.99 -17.14
CA VAL A 171 -8.23 9.87 -16.18
C VAL A 171 -7.21 10.93 -16.52
N ASP A 172 -6.90 11.81 -15.57
CA ASP A 172 -5.85 12.81 -15.76
C ASP A 172 -4.50 12.15 -16.06
N GLU A 173 -3.78 12.64 -17.07
CA GLU A 173 -2.52 12.06 -17.54
C GLU A 173 -1.40 12.10 -16.48
N SER A 174 -1.55 12.96 -15.49
CA SER A 174 -0.61 13.12 -14.38
C SER A 174 -0.77 12.11 -13.25
N ILE A 175 -1.70 11.14 -13.36
CA ILE A 175 -1.82 10.03 -12.41
C ILE A 175 -0.57 9.13 -12.47
N PHE A 176 -0.26 8.44 -11.38
CA PHE A 176 0.85 7.49 -11.40
C PHE A 176 0.63 6.37 -12.44
N PRO A 177 1.66 6.04 -13.24
CA PRO A 177 1.53 5.03 -14.31
C PRO A 177 1.07 3.65 -13.83
N GLN A 178 1.52 3.22 -12.66
CA GLN A 178 1.10 1.96 -12.05
C GLN A 178 -0.40 1.96 -11.70
N THR A 179 -0.93 3.08 -11.26
CA THR A 179 -2.36 3.24 -10.96
C THR A 179 -3.19 3.17 -12.24
N LEU A 180 -2.77 3.87 -13.29
CA LEU A 180 -3.40 3.81 -14.60
C LEU A 180 -3.41 2.39 -15.19
N ALA A 181 -2.29 1.65 -15.05
CA ALA A 181 -2.19 0.28 -15.56
C ALA A 181 -3.21 -0.67 -14.90
N VAL A 182 -3.43 -0.57 -13.60
CA VAL A 182 -4.41 -1.39 -12.88
C VAL A 182 -5.84 -0.96 -13.23
N ILE A 183 -6.13 0.34 -13.31
CA ILE A 183 -7.43 0.86 -13.78
C ILE A 183 -7.73 0.26 -15.16
N THR A 184 -6.79 0.32 -16.09
CA THR A 184 -6.95 -0.20 -17.46
C THR A 184 -7.23 -1.70 -17.46
N THR A 185 -6.45 -2.48 -16.69
CA THR A 185 -6.62 -3.94 -16.60
C THR A 185 -7.99 -4.33 -16.05
N ARG A 186 -8.53 -3.57 -15.11
CA ARG A 186 -9.83 -3.83 -14.48
C ARG A 186 -11.01 -3.27 -15.29
N ALA A 187 -10.82 -2.22 -16.08
CA ALA A 187 -11.84 -1.58 -16.91
C ALA A 187 -12.19 -2.40 -18.16
N ILE A 188 -11.19 -2.96 -18.84
CA ILE A 188 -11.36 -3.69 -20.10
C ILE A 188 -12.44 -4.79 -20.03
N PRO A 189 -12.45 -5.70 -19.03
CA PRO A 189 -13.46 -6.75 -18.95
C PRO A 189 -14.88 -6.25 -18.71
N GLN A 190 -15.02 -5.02 -18.21
CA GLN A 190 -16.31 -4.38 -17.95
C GLN A 190 -16.81 -3.55 -19.15
N GLY A 191 -16.04 -3.49 -20.24
CA GLY A 191 -16.35 -2.66 -21.41
C GLY A 191 -16.25 -1.16 -21.10
N ILE A 192 -15.47 -0.78 -20.08
CA ILE A 192 -15.22 0.62 -19.73
C ILE A 192 -14.05 1.13 -20.56
N GLU A 193 -14.28 2.24 -21.28
CA GLU A 193 -13.26 2.96 -22.03
C GLU A 193 -12.51 3.95 -21.12
N ILE A 194 -11.18 3.99 -21.25
CA ILE A 194 -10.34 4.95 -20.54
C ILE A 194 -9.89 6.01 -21.51
N ARG A 195 -10.20 7.27 -21.20
CA ARG A 195 -9.73 8.44 -21.94
C ARG A 195 -8.78 9.22 -21.05
N THR A 196 -7.52 9.37 -21.49
CA THR A 196 -6.49 10.11 -20.77
C THR A 196 -6.24 11.47 -21.41
N GLY A 197 -5.93 12.47 -20.60
CA GLY A 197 -5.59 13.82 -21.03
C GLY A 197 -5.37 14.75 -19.84
N ARG A 198 -5.13 16.01 -20.11
CA ARG A 198 -5.01 17.03 -19.04
C ARG A 198 -6.40 17.45 -18.58
N TYR A 199 -6.59 17.54 -17.26
CA TYR A 199 -7.89 17.90 -16.67
C TYR A 199 -8.44 19.25 -17.19
N ASN A 200 -7.57 20.24 -17.42
CA ASN A 200 -7.95 21.58 -17.89
C ASN A 200 -8.26 21.66 -19.39
N GLU A 201 -7.97 20.61 -20.15
CA GLU A 201 -8.27 20.44 -21.57
C GLU A 201 -9.34 19.35 -21.82
N ALA A 202 -9.88 18.76 -20.75
CA ALA A 202 -10.78 17.63 -20.85
C ALA A 202 -12.16 18.02 -21.37
N GLU A 203 -12.59 17.37 -22.46
CA GLU A 203 -13.95 17.42 -22.95
C GLU A 203 -14.78 16.29 -22.31
N LEU A 204 -15.69 16.65 -21.41
CA LEU A 204 -16.59 15.70 -20.77
C LEU A 204 -17.81 15.48 -21.65
N THR A 205 -17.75 14.45 -22.47
CA THR A 205 -18.81 14.05 -23.40
C THR A 205 -19.95 13.30 -22.68
N PRO A 206 -21.16 13.20 -23.25
CA PRO A 206 -22.31 12.55 -22.60
C PRO A 206 -22.10 11.06 -22.26
N ASP A 207 -21.11 10.41 -22.84
CA ASP A 207 -20.69 9.05 -22.54
C ASP A 207 -19.68 8.95 -21.38
N THR A 208 -19.16 10.09 -20.92
CA THR A 208 -18.26 10.16 -19.76
C THR A 208 -19.08 10.10 -18.46
N PHE A 209 -18.80 9.11 -17.60
CA PHE A 209 -19.53 8.93 -16.35
C PHE A 209 -18.72 9.33 -15.11
N ALA A 210 -17.39 9.37 -15.24
CA ALA A 210 -16.52 9.64 -14.11
C ALA A 210 -15.18 10.23 -14.51
N CYS A 211 -14.53 10.90 -13.57
CA CYS A 211 -13.21 11.47 -13.70
C CYS A 211 -12.31 11.00 -12.55
N ILE A 212 -11.03 10.73 -12.85
CA ILE A 212 -9.99 10.39 -11.86
C ILE A 212 -8.89 11.45 -11.91
N LEU A 213 -8.56 12.00 -10.75
CA LEU A 213 -7.53 13.02 -10.55
C LEU A 213 -6.51 12.54 -9.51
N GLN A 214 -5.34 13.19 -9.44
CA GLN A 214 -4.34 12.93 -8.39
C GLN A 214 -3.89 14.22 -7.71
N TYR A 215 -3.73 14.20 -6.37
CA TYR A 215 -3.48 15.37 -5.55
C TYR A 215 -2.50 15.10 -4.38
N PRO A 216 -1.29 15.71 -4.36
CA PRO A 216 -0.65 16.38 -5.50
C PRO A 216 -0.56 15.45 -6.71
N ASN A 217 -0.43 16.02 -7.92
CA ASN A 217 -0.36 15.22 -9.13
C ASN A 217 0.96 14.44 -9.24
N GLY A 218 1.06 13.51 -10.20
CA GLY A 218 2.20 12.62 -10.33
C GLY A 218 3.54 13.32 -10.60
N ASP A 219 3.52 14.57 -11.01
CA ASP A 219 4.71 15.41 -11.17
C ASP A 219 5.00 16.28 -9.94
N GLY A 220 4.17 16.17 -8.90
CA GLY A 220 4.30 16.89 -7.64
C GLY A 220 3.60 18.25 -7.60
N ASN A 221 2.89 18.66 -8.65
CA ASN A 221 2.19 19.94 -8.65
C ASN A 221 0.85 19.85 -7.90
N ILE A 222 0.52 20.89 -7.14
CA ILE A 222 -0.77 21.06 -6.48
C ILE A 222 -1.68 21.85 -7.42
N GLU A 223 -2.67 21.19 -8.00
CA GLU A 223 -3.60 21.78 -8.95
C GLU A 223 -4.89 22.25 -8.27
N ASP A 224 -5.51 23.28 -8.82
CA ASP A 224 -6.84 23.73 -8.40
C ASP A 224 -7.93 23.04 -9.20
N TYR A 225 -8.45 21.95 -8.67
CA TYR A 225 -9.47 21.15 -9.33
C TYR A 225 -10.91 21.62 -9.09
N ARG A 226 -11.18 22.67 -8.30
CA ARG A 226 -12.53 23.06 -7.89
C ARG A 226 -13.45 23.31 -9.07
N THR A 227 -13.05 24.17 -10.00
CA THR A 227 -13.85 24.46 -11.21
C THR A 227 -14.05 23.24 -12.08
N PHE A 228 -13.03 22.38 -12.20
CA PHE A 228 -13.15 21.13 -12.96
C PHE A 228 -14.19 20.19 -12.32
N VAL A 229 -14.17 20.06 -10.99
CA VAL A 229 -15.14 19.23 -10.25
C VAL A 229 -16.56 19.75 -10.41
N GLU A 230 -16.77 21.08 -10.31
CA GLU A 230 -18.06 21.69 -10.55
C GLU A 230 -18.58 21.39 -11.97
N ASN A 231 -17.74 21.54 -12.99
CA ASN A 231 -18.08 21.22 -14.38
C ASN A 231 -18.36 19.73 -14.59
N ALA A 232 -17.58 18.85 -13.97
CA ALA A 232 -17.80 17.40 -14.01
C ALA A 232 -19.16 17.02 -13.42
N HIS A 233 -19.50 17.58 -12.25
CA HIS A 233 -20.80 17.37 -11.63
C HIS A 233 -21.96 17.93 -12.49
N ALA A 234 -21.79 19.10 -13.10
CA ALA A 234 -22.77 19.66 -14.04
C ALA A 234 -23.01 18.76 -15.26
N ALA A 235 -21.97 18.06 -15.72
CA ALA A 235 -22.06 17.04 -16.77
C ALA A 235 -22.59 15.68 -16.27
N GLY A 236 -22.90 15.53 -14.98
CA GLY A 236 -23.39 14.29 -14.37
C GLY A 236 -22.29 13.28 -14.03
N CYS A 237 -21.01 13.63 -14.19
CA CYS A 237 -19.87 12.80 -13.87
C CYS A 237 -19.59 12.76 -12.36
N LYS A 238 -19.07 11.65 -11.87
CA LYS A 238 -18.50 11.53 -10.52
C LYS A 238 -16.99 11.79 -10.56
N VAL A 239 -16.45 12.32 -9.46
CA VAL A 239 -15.02 12.62 -9.37
C VAL A 239 -14.37 11.86 -8.22
N ALA A 240 -13.35 11.07 -8.55
CA ALA A 240 -12.50 10.39 -7.58
C ALA A 240 -11.08 10.97 -7.61
N VAL A 241 -10.47 11.11 -6.43
CA VAL A 241 -9.16 11.74 -6.26
C VAL A 241 -8.21 10.81 -5.54
N ALA A 242 -7.11 10.46 -6.20
CA ALA A 242 -5.96 9.83 -5.56
C ALA A 242 -5.21 10.90 -4.77
N ALA A 243 -5.13 10.78 -3.44
CA ALA A 243 -4.49 11.80 -2.62
C ALA A 243 -3.37 11.24 -1.75
N ASP A 244 -2.26 11.97 -1.65
CA ASP A 244 -1.22 11.68 -0.66
C ASP A 244 -1.74 12.05 0.73
N ILE A 245 -1.94 11.03 1.56
CA ILE A 245 -2.55 11.17 2.88
C ILE A 245 -1.78 12.11 3.82
N LEU A 246 -0.44 12.15 3.74
CA LEU A 246 0.39 13.01 4.57
C LEU A 246 0.30 14.47 4.14
N SER A 247 0.22 14.73 2.84
CA SER A 247 0.07 16.09 2.30
C SER A 247 -1.19 16.76 2.81
N LEU A 248 -2.26 15.97 3.08
CA LEU A 248 -3.54 16.46 3.59
C LEU A 248 -3.46 17.01 5.02
N ALA A 249 -2.35 16.83 5.72
CA ALA A 249 -2.10 17.55 6.97
C ALA A 249 -1.90 19.07 6.75
N LEU A 250 -1.49 19.47 5.54
CA LEU A 250 -1.23 20.87 5.15
C LEU A 250 -2.14 21.37 4.03
N LEU A 251 -2.61 20.48 3.15
CA LEU A 251 -3.43 20.81 1.99
C LEU A 251 -4.92 20.68 2.29
N THR A 252 -5.71 21.57 1.68
CA THR A 252 -7.18 21.48 1.70
C THR A 252 -7.62 20.11 1.17
N PRO A 253 -8.32 19.30 1.97
CA PRO A 253 -8.63 17.94 1.58
C PRO A 253 -9.67 17.86 0.46
N PRO A 254 -9.60 16.85 -0.41
CA PRO A 254 -10.52 16.71 -1.55
C PRO A 254 -12.00 16.66 -1.18
N GLY A 255 -12.35 16.16 0.00
CA GLY A 255 -13.73 16.17 0.49
C GLY A 255 -14.32 17.57 0.64
N GLU A 256 -13.50 18.59 0.93
CA GLU A 256 -13.95 19.97 1.13
C GLU A 256 -14.18 20.74 -0.17
N TRP A 257 -13.56 20.31 -1.28
CA TRP A 257 -13.76 20.94 -2.58
C TRP A 257 -14.56 20.07 -3.58
N GLY A 258 -15.27 19.07 -3.06
CA GLY A 258 -16.36 18.44 -3.81
C GLY A 258 -16.07 17.06 -4.36
N ALA A 259 -14.92 16.42 -4.10
CA ALA A 259 -14.69 15.04 -4.51
C ALA A 259 -15.82 14.10 -4.04
N ASP A 260 -16.19 13.13 -4.86
CA ASP A 260 -17.15 12.08 -4.51
C ASP A 260 -16.47 10.94 -3.78
N ILE A 261 -15.22 10.64 -4.18
CA ILE A 261 -14.39 9.58 -3.61
C ILE A 261 -12.97 10.14 -3.43
N VAL A 262 -12.33 9.79 -2.31
CA VAL A 262 -10.91 10.02 -2.06
C VAL A 262 -10.25 8.71 -1.71
N PHE A 263 -9.21 8.34 -2.42
CA PHE A 263 -8.47 7.11 -2.20
C PHE A 263 -6.96 7.36 -2.28
N GLY A 264 -6.17 6.40 -1.83
CA GLY A 264 -4.71 6.48 -1.87
C GLY A 264 -4.07 5.40 -1.02
N THR A 265 -2.80 5.55 -0.74
CA THR A 265 -2.06 4.68 0.17
C THR A 265 -1.79 5.36 1.50
N THR A 266 -1.78 4.58 2.60
CA THR A 266 -1.31 5.04 3.92
C THR A 266 0.15 4.69 4.18
N GLN A 267 0.92 4.36 3.15
CA GLN A 267 2.32 3.96 3.27
C GLN A 267 3.15 4.99 4.05
N ARG A 268 2.91 6.29 3.84
CA ARG A 268 3.60 7.39 4.55
C ARG A 268 3.29 7.48 6.05
N LEU A 269 2.34 6.70 6.55
CA LEU A 269 2.01 6.63 7.97
C LEU A 269 2.75 5.45 8.63
N GLY A 270 4.07 5.43 8.52
CA GLY A 270 4.96 4.50 9.22
C GLY A 270 5.05 3.10 8.61
N THR A 271 4.67 2.89 7.35
CA THR A 271 4.83 1.60 6.68
C THR A 271 6.06 1.63 5.76
N PRO A 272 7.05 0.73 5.94
CA PRO A 272 8.20 0.65 5.03
C PRO A 272 7.81 0.38 3.57
N MET A 273 8.72 0.64 2.64
CA MET A 273 8.44 0.50 1.20
C MET A 273 8.37 -0.94 0.70
N PHE A 274 9.09 -1.88 1.32
CA PHE A 274 9.09 -3.32 1.01
C PHE A 274 9.17 -3.66 -0.49
N TYR A 275 9.98 -2.92 -1.24
CA TYR A 275 10.12 -3.09 -2.70
C TYR A 275 8.78 -2.99 -3.48
N GLY A 276 7.84 -2.24 -2.96
CA GLY A 276 6.53 -2.00 -3.59
C GLY A 276 5.34 -2.62 -2.88
N GLY A 277 5.51 -3.19 -1.71
CA GLY A 277 4.38 -3.69 -0.94
C GLY A 277 4.73 -4.78 0.05
N PRO A 278 3.76 -5.11 0.90
CA PRO A 278 2.38 -4.58 0.91
C PRO A 278 2.27 -3.17 1.52
N SER A 279 1.19 -2.45 1.17
CA SER A 279 0.81 -1.19 1.83
C SER A 279 -0.71 -1.11 1.95
N ALA A 280 -1.23 -0.48 3.02
CA ALA A 280 -2.66 -0.34 3.17
C ALA A 280 -3.19 0.83 2.33
N ALA A 281 -4.09 0.55 1.40
CA ALA A 281 -4.85 1.60 0.76
C ALA A 281 -6.01 2.06 1.63
N TYR A 282 -6.40 3.30 1.46
CA TYR A 282 -7.63 3.83 2.02
C TYR A 282 -8.62 4.17 0.90
N PHE A 283 -9.89 4.21 1.27
CA PHE A 283 -10.99 4.59 0.41
C PHE A 283 -12.05 5.30 1.24
N ALA A 284 -12.33 6.54 0.90
CA ALA A 284 -13.30 7.38 1.58
C ALA A 284 -14.31 7.96 0.60
N THR A 285 -15.54 8.14 1.02
CA THR A 285 -16.63 8.60 0.15
C THR A 285 -17.72 9.34 0.94
N ARG A 286 -18.69 9.90 0.23
CA ARG A 286 -19.87 10.57 0.79
C ARG A 286 -20.81 9.53 1.43
N ASP A 287 -21.56 9.95 2.46
CA ASP A 287 -22.48 9.05 3.17
C ASP A 287 -23.57 8.46 2.27
N GLU A 288 -24.00 9.19 1.26
CA GLU A 288 -25.01 8.73 0.30
C GLU A 288 -24.57 7.49 -0.48
N TYR A 289 -23.26 7.28 -0.66
CA TYR A 289 -22.70 6.14 -1.41
C TYR A 289 -22.32 4.94 -0.53
N LYS A 290 -22.57 4.97 0.76
CA LYS A 290 -22.17 3.93 1.72
C LYS A 290 -22.57 2.50 1.35
N ARG A 291 -23.65 2.34 0.59
CA ARG A 291 -24.12 1.02 0.14
C ARG A 291 -23.41 0.48 -1.08
N ASN A 292 -22.67 1.33 -1.79
CA ASN A 292 -21.90 1.00 -2.99
C ASN A 292 -20.40 0.96 -2.73
N MET A 293 -19.96 1.39 -1.55
CA MET A 293 -18.57 1.48 -1.16
C MET A 293 -17.92 0.10 -1.14
N PRO A 294 -16.73 -0.09 -1.74
CA PRO A 294 -15.99 -1.36 -1.65
C PRO A 294 -15.36 -1.56 -0.27
N GLY A 295 -15.00 -2.79 0.03
CA GLY A 295 -14.29 -3.16 1.25
C GLY A 295 -15.19 -3.18 2.49
N ARG A 296 -14.57 -3.51 3.62
CA ARG A 296 -15.24 -3.67 4.91
C ARG A 296 -15.32 -2.33 5.63
N ILE A 297 -16.39 -2.16 6.39
CA ILE A 297 -16.62 -0.97 7.23
C ILE A 297 -16.78 -1.46 8.66
N ILE A 298 -16.04 -0.88 9.58
CA ILE A 298 -16.21 -1.10 11.02
C ILE A 298 -17.21 -0.07 11.54
N GLY A 299 -18.16 -0.54 12.31
CA GLY A 299 -19.12 0.30 13.02
C GLY A 299 -19.17 -0.06 14.49
N TRP A 300 -19.79 0.79 15.28
CA TRP A 300 -20.01 0.54 16.69
C TRP A 300 -21.47 0.19 16.97
N SER A 301 -21.71 -0.55 18.05
CA SER A 301 -23.01 -1.01 18.51
C SER A 301 -23.00 -1.13 20.02
N LYS A 302 -24.05 -1.66 20.58
CA LYS A 302 -24.10 -2.03 22.00
C LYS A 302 -24.26 -3.54 22.13
N ASP A 303 -23.57 -4.11 23.11
CA ASP A 303 -23.74 -5.50 23.50
C ASP A 303 -25.08 -5.69 24.28
N LYS A 304 -25.37 -6.93 24.68
CA LYS A 304 -26.58 -7.26 25.45
C LYS A 304 -26.67 -6.59 26.81
N TYR A 305 -25.57 -6.03 27.32
CA TYR A 305 -25.50 -5.29 28.58
C TYR A 305 -25.50 -3.76 28.39
N GLY A 306 -25.63 -3.28 27.13
CA GLY A 306 -25.61 -1.87 26.78
C GLY A 306 -24.20 -1.27 26.69
N LYS A 307 -23.12 -2.07 26.77
CA LYS A 307 -21.75 -1.59 26.62
C LYS A 307 -21.40 -1.40 25.15
N LEU A 308 -20.56 -0.41 24.88
CA LEU A 308 -20.03 -0.15 23.55
C LEU A 308 -19.24 -1.37 23.05
N CYS A 309 -19.53 -1.79 21.83
CA CYS A 309 -18.80 -2.83 21.13
C CYS A 309 -18.66 -2.48 19.64
N TYR A 310 -17.65 -3.04 19.01
CA TYR A 310 -17.39 -2.86 17.58
C TYR A 310 -17.87 -4.08 16.79
N ARG A 311 -18.25 -3.84 15.54
CA ARG A 311 -18.63 -4.91 14.60
C ARG A 311 -18.39 -4.48 13.16
N MET A 312 -18.39 -5.42 12.24
CA MET A 312 -18.49 -5.10 10.82
C MET A 312 -19.89 -4.57 10.49
N ALA A 313 -19.93 -3.43 9.79
CA ALA A 313 -21.16 -2.74 9.42
C ALA A 313 -21.52 -2.99 7.95
N LEU A 314 -22.84 -2.88 7.65
CA LEU A 314 -23.35 -2.99 6.28
C LEU A 314 -22.92 -4.26 5.52
N GLN A 315 -22.78 -5.39 6.20
CA GLN A 315 -22.32 -6.66 5.64
C GLN A 315 -23.19 -7.19 4.48
N THR A 316 -24.43 -6.69 4.34
CA THR A 316 -25.31 -7.05 3.21
C THR A 316 -24.75 -6.64 1.85
N ARG A 317 -23.68 -5.83 1.79
CA ARG A 317 -22.97 -5.48 0.56
C ARG A 317 -21.97 -6.57 0.13
N GLU A 318 -21.59 -7.46 1.04
CA GLU A 318 -20.49 -8.38 0.88
C GLU A 318 -20.91 -9.70 0.23
N GLN A 319 -19.95 -10.36 -0.43
CA GLN A 319 -20.15 -11.57 -1.23
C GLN A 319 -20.69 -12.74 -0.43
N HIS A 320 -20.29 -12.90 0.84
CA HIS A 320 -20.75 -14.00 1.68
C HIS A 320 -22.25 -13.93 2.03
N ILE A 321 -22.90 -12.77 1.79
CA ILE A 321 -24.35 -12.60 1.95
C ILE A 321 -25.07 -12.49 0.60
N LYS A 322 -24.60 -11.63 -0.29
CA LYS A 322 -25.28 -11.31 -1.56
C LYS A 322 -24.81 -12.16 -2.75
N ARG A 323 -23.75 -12.95 -2.59
CA ARG A 323 -23.16 -13.78 -3.65
C ARG A 323 -22.87 -12.97 -4.91
N GLU A 324 -23.35 -13.40 -6.08
CA GLU A 324 -23.18 -12.71 -7.37
C GLU A 324 -23.77 -11.29 -7.43
N LYS A 325 -24.65 -10.95 -6.49
CA LYS A 325 -25.28 -9.61 -6.38
C LYS A 325 -24.56 -8.71 -5.37
N ALA A 326 -23.39 -9.14 -4.88
CA ALA A 326 -22.64 -8.34 -3.93
C ALA A 326 -22.15 -7.04 -4.57
N THR A 327 -22.22 -5.96 -3.81
CA THR A 327 -21.67 -4.66 -4.21
C THR A 327 -20.16 -4.63 -4.03
N SER A 328 -19.64 -5.39 -3.07
CA SER A 328 -18.21 -5.51 -2.80
C SER A 328 -17.76 -6.97 -2.91
N ASN A 329 -16.79 -7.21 -3.77
CA ASN A 329 -16.14 -8.51 -3.96
C ASN A 329 -14.72 -8.52 -3.36
N ILE A 330 -14.41 -7.56 -2.49
CA ILE A 330 -13.11 -7.47 -1.83
C ILE A 330 -12.99 -8.58 -0.79
N CYS A 331 -12.15 -9.57 -1.08
CA CYS A 331 -11.77 -10.63 -0.15
C CYS A 331 -10.63 -10.18 0.74
N THR A 332 -9.56 -9.64 0.15
CA THR A 332 -8.31 -9.29 0.83
C THR A 332 -8.19 -7.79 1.03
N ALA A 333 -7.86 -7.40 2.26
CA ALA A 333 -7.52 -6.04 2.65
C ALA A 333 -6.29 -6.08 3.57
N GLN A 334 -5.59 -4.97 3.71
CA GLN A 334 -4.36 -4.88 4.51
C GLN A 334 -4.68 -4.60 5.98
N ALA A 335 -4.98 -5.63 6.76
CA ALA A 335 -5.37 -5.45 8.16
C ALA A 335 -4.22 -5.00 9.07
N LEU A 336 -3.05 -5.66 8.98
CA LEU A 336 -1.88 -5.33 9.81
C LEU A 336 -1.36 -3.92 9.51
N LEU A 337 -1.18 -3.58 8.23
CA LEU A 337 -0.62 -2.29 7.84
C LEU A 337 -1.60 -1.14 8.06
N ALA A 338 -2.92 -1.39 7.93
CA ALA A 338 -3.94 -0.42 8.32
C ALA A 338 -3.91 -0.16 9.85
N THR A 339 -3.71 -1.21 10.64
CA THR A 339 -3.54 -1.09 12.09
C THR A 339 -2.27 -0.28 12.42
N MET A 340 -1.15 -0.53 11.76
CA MET A 340 0.09 0.24 11.93
C MET A 340 -0.11 1.72 11.59
N ALA A 341 -0.74 2.02 10.45
CA ALA A 341 -1.05 3.39 10.03
C ALA A 341 -2.00 4.10 11.00
N GLY A 342 -3.04 3.41 11.49
CA GLY A 342 -3.93 3.91 12.52
C GLY A 342 -3.19 4.21 13.83
N PHE A 343 -2.28 3.35 14.25
CA PHE A 343 -1.45 3.56 15.43
C PHE A 343 -0.39 4.65 15.24
N TYR A 344 0.13 4.82 14.03
CA TYR A 344 0.99 5.96 13.69
C TYR A 344 0.23 7.28 13.93
N ALA A 345 -1.01 7.36 13.44
CA ALA A 345 -1.85 8.53 13.67
C ALA A 345 -2.17 8.75 15.16
N VAL A 346 -2.39 7.69 15.93
CA VAL A 346 -2.62 7.76 17.37
C VAL A 346 -1.35 8.23 18.12
N TYR A 347 -0.19 7.72 17.72
CA TYR A 347 1.08 8.02 18.40
C TYR A 347 1.56 9.45 18.15
N HIS A 348 1.47 9.91 16.89
CA HIS A 348 1.89 11.27 16.53
C HIS A 348 0.82 12.34 16.82
N GLY A 349 -0.44 11.97 16.74
CA GLY A 349 -1.54 12.92 16.87
C GLY A 349 -1.57 13.98 15.76
N PRO A 350 -2.50 14.93 15.81
CA PRO A 350 -2.65 15.95 14.78
C PRO A 350 -1.41 16.86 14.67
N GLU A 351 -0.82 17.25 15.79
CA GLU A 351 0.35 18.14 15.79
C GLU A 351 1.63 17.44 15.35
N GLY A 352 1.83 16.16 15.71
CA GLY A 352 2.98 15.38 15.26
C GLY A 352 2.96 15.17 13.73
N ILE A 353 1.81 14.76 13.17
CA ILE A 353 1.65 14.60 11.72
C ILE A 353 1.86 15.94 11.00
N ARG A 354 1.31 17.04 11.53
CA ARG A 354 1.51 18.37 10.97
C ARG A 354 2.98 18.79 10.99
N THR A 355 3.68 18.50 12.08
CA THR A 355 5.12 18.81 12.24
C THR A 355 5.96 18.04 11.23
N ILE A 356 5.67 16.74 11.04
CA ILE A 356 6.34 15.91 10.03
C ILE A 356 6.11 16.49 8.63
N ALA A 357 4.85 16.75 8.26
CA ALA A 357 4.50 17.32 6.96
C ALA A 357 5.15 18.69 6.72
N LYS A 358 5.14 19.59 7.73
CA LYS A 358 5.81 20.91 7.65
C LYS A 358 7.31 20.76 7.45
N ARG A 359 7.98 19.88 8.18
CA ARG A 359 9.42 19.64 8.03
C ARG A 359 9.75 19.20 6.61
N ILE A 360 9.02 18.26 6.06
CA ILE A 360 9.20 17.78 4.68
C ILE A 360 9.02 18.93 3.70
N HIS A 361 7.95 19.71 3.82
CA HIS A 361 7.67 20.84 2.96
C HIS A 361 8.74 21.95 3.07
N ASN A 362 9.21 22.26 4.29
CA ASN A 362 10.27 23.23 4.52
C ASN A 362 11.58 22.82 3.86
N ILE A 363 11.94 21.54 3.92
CA ILE A 363 13.12 21.00 3.24
C ILE A 363 12.97 21.14 1.72
N ALA A 364 11.80 20.78 1.17
CA ALA A 364 11.54 20.94 -0.26
C ALA A 364 11.66 22.41 -0.70
N ALA A 365 11.03 23.33 0.02
CA ALA A 365 11.10 24.75 -0.27
C ALA A 365 12.53 25.33 -0.17
N TYR A 366 13.31 24.85 0.79
CA TYR A 366 14.72 25.21 0.91
C TYR A 366 15.54 24.71 -0.28
N LEU A 367 15.38 23.44 -0.65
CA LEU A 367 16.08 22.83 -1.80
C LEU A 367 15.69 23.52 -3.12
N GLU A 368 14.42 23.82 -3.33
CA GLU A 368 13.96 24.58 -4.51
C GLU A 368 14.75 25.90 -4.64
N LYS A 369 14.78 26.69 -3.58
CA LYS A 369 15.45 27.97 -3.55
C LYS A 369 16.96 27.85 -3.82
N GLU A 370 17.64 26.91 -3.18
CA GLU A 370 19.09 26.77 -3.30
C GLU A 370 19.51 26.15 -4.65
N ILE A 371 18.77 25.17 -5.15
CA ILE A 371 19.03 24.55 -6.45
C ILE A 371 18.74 25.53 -7.60
N SER A 372 17.72 26.38 -7.46
CA SER A 372 17.44 27.44 -8.44
C SER A 372 18.59 28.43 -8.59
N LYS A 373 19.33 28.75 -7.52
CA LYS A 373 20.55 29.59 -7.60
C LYS A 373 21.66 28.95 -8.44
N LEU A 374 21.65 27.62 -8.55
CA LEU A 374 22.61 26.89 -9.40
C LEU A 374 22.20 26.92 -10.89
N GLY A 375 21.07 27.53 -11.23
CA GLY A 375 20.59 27.71 -12.59
C GLY A 375 19.58 26.67 -13.05
N TYR A 376 19.12 25.78 -12.19
CA TYR A 376 18.01 24.89 -12.46
C TYR A 376 16.69 25.64 -12.32
N LYS A 377 15.72 25.31 -13.18
CA LYS A 377 14.42 26.00 -13.17
C LYS A 377 13.35 25.05 -12.59
N GLN A 378 12.76 25.45 -11.46
CA GLN A 378 11.61 24.72 -10.90
C GLN A 378 10.43 24.73 -11.88
N VAL A 379 9.85 23.57 -12.12
CA VAL A 379 8.71 23.38 -13.04
C VAL A 379 7.38 23.46 -12.30
N ASN A 380 7.29 22.84 -11.12
CA ASN A 380 6.08 22.88 -10.28
C ASN A 380 5.86 24.31 -9.77
N VAL A 381 4.64 24.82 -9.90
CA VAL A 381 4.28 26.15 -9.39
C VAL A 381 3.93 26.10 -7.90
N GLN A 382 3.18 25.09 -7.51
CA GLN A 382 2.82 24.78 -6.13
C GLN A 382 3.13 23.32 -5.88
N TYR A 383 3.76 23.00 -4.76
CA TYR A 383 4.17 21.62 -4.42
C TYR A 383 4.06 21.38 -2.91
N PHE A 384 4.00 20.11 -2.52
CA PHE A 384 4.11 19.70 -1.13
C PHE A 384 5.56 19.30 -0.81
N ASP A 385 6.04 18.23 -1.42
CA ASP A 385 7.34 17.60 -1.15
C ASP A 385 8.12 17.26 -2.41
N THR A 386 7.45 17.24 -3.56
CA THR A 386 8.04 16.77 -4.82
C THR A 386 8.42 17.97 -5.67
N LEU A 387 9.70 18.04 -6.03
CA LEU A 387 10.28 19.06 -6.89
C LEU A 387 10.62 18.47 -8.25
N ARG A 388 10.38 19.24 -9.30
CA ARG A 388 10.76 18.92 -10.68
C ARG A 388 11.53 20.07 -11.28
N PHE A 389 12.74 19.81 -11.77
CA PHE A 389 13.62 20.81 -12.34
C PHE A 389 13.88 20.55 -13.82
N ALA A 390 13.68 21.60 -14.64
CA ALA A 390 14.29 21.70 -15.94
C ALA A 390 15.76 22.07 -15.77
N LEU A 391 16.61 21.42 -16.55
CA LEU A 391 18.07 21.53 -16.41
C LEU A 391 18.60 22.74 -17.19
N PRO A 392 19.72 23.37 -16.74
CA PRO A 392 20.46 24.34 -17.55
C PRO A 392 21.00 23.71 -18.84
N ASP A 393 21.18 24.49 -19.90
CA ASP A 393 21.62 24.02 -21.23
C ASP A 393 22.93 23.24 -21.22
N ASN A 394 23.80 23.51 -20.26
CA ASN A 394 25.10 22.85 -20.09
C ASN A 394 25.05 21.60 -19.19
N VAL A 395 23.88 21.19 -18.71
CA VAL A 395 23.70 20.06 -17.80
C VAL A 395 22.74 19.05 -18.40
N SER A 396 23.15 17.80 -18.49
CA SER A 396 22.28 16.71 -18.89
C SER A 396 21.76 15.90 -17.71
N ALA A 397 20.59 15.27 -17.84
CA ALA A 397 20.05 14.35 -16.86
C ALA A 397 21.04 13.20 -16.54
N GLN A 398 21.83 12.76 -17.54
CA GLN A 398 22.84 11.73 -17.34
C GLN A 398 24.01 12.20 -16.46
N GLN A 399 24.42 13.46 -16.55
CA GLN A 399 25.45 14.02 -15.64
C GLN A 399 24.91 14.04 -14.19
N VAL A 400 23.67 14.54 -13.98
CA VAL A 400 23.05 14.52 -12.66
C VAL A 400 22.96 13.09 -12.13
N ARG A 401 22.52 12.13 -12.96
CA ARG A 401 22.43 10.71 -12.59
C ARG A 401 23.78 10.13 -12.17
N THR A 402 24.83 10.41 -12.94
CA THR A 402 26.18 9.91 -12.62
C THR A 402 26.69 10.42 -11.28
N VAL A 403 26.47 11.70 -10.99
CA VAL A 403 26.86 12.30 -9.69
C VAL A 403 25.98 11.74 -8.56
N ALA A 404 24.68 11.62 -8.77
CA ALA A 404 23.75 11.06 -7.79
C ALA A 404 24.11 9.63 -7.41
N LEU A 405 24.33 8.75 -8.40
CA LEU A 405 24.73 7.36 -8.16
C LEU A 405 26.10 7.24 -7.48
N SER A 406 27.06 8.13 -7.77
CA SER A 406 28.34 8.16 -7.07
C SER A 406 28.24 8.54 -5.59
N LYS A 407 27.10 9.10 -5.19
CA LYS A 407 26.75 9.46 -3.80
C LYS A 407 25.67 8.54 -3.22
N GLU A 408 25.41 7.43 -3.88
CA GLU A 408 24.40 6.45 -3.47
C GLU A 408 22.99 7.07 -3.31
N VAL A 409 22.61 7.93 -4.26
CA VAL A 409 21.31 8.60 -4.30
C VAL A 409 20.56 8.28 -5.59
N ASN A 410 19.28 7.95 -5.45
CA ASN A 410 18.34 7.76 -6.56
C ASN A 410 17.41 8.97 -6.69
N LEU A 411 17.34 9.53 -7.90
CA LEU A 411 16.43 10.60 -8.28
C LEU A 411 15.46 10.10 -9.36
N ARG A 412 14.39 10.84 -9.61
CA ARG A 412 13.47 10.58 -10.73
C ARG A 412 13.94 11.29 -11.99
N TYR A 413 13.96 10.58 -13.12
CA TYR A 413 14.35 11.12 -14.43
C TYR A 413 13.18 11.07 -15.39
N PHE A 414 12.83 12.23 -15.97
CA PHE A 414 11.71 12.37 -16.89
C PHE A 414 12.16 12.20 -18.35
N LYS A 415 11.25 11.78 -19.22
CA LYS A 415 11.55 11.55 -20.65
C LYS A 415 11.97 12.81 -21.40
N ASN A 416 11.52 13.99 -20.94
CA ASN A 416 11.90 15.29 -21.52
C ASN A 416 13.25 15.83 -21.00
N GLY A 417 13.94 15.08 -20.17
CA GLY A 417 15.24 15.45 -19.60
C GLY A 417 15.18 16.16 -18.24
N ASP A 418 14.01 16.45 -17.71
CA ASP A 418 13.86 17.00 -16.36
C ASP A 418 14.32 16.00 -15.28
N VAL A 419 14.66 16.50 -14.12
CA VAL A 419 15.01 15.70 -12.93
C VAL A 419 14.07 16.07 -11.79
N GLY A 420 13.54 15.04 -11.12
CA GLY A 420 12.67 15.20 -9.95
C GLY A 420 13.22 14.57 -8.69
N MET A 421 12.75 15.07 -7.57
CA MET A 421 12.99 14.51 -6.25
C MET A 421 11.76 14.69 -5.36
N SER A 422 11.46 13.66 -4.57
CA SER A 422 10.40 13.69 -3.55
C SER A 422 11.03 13.60 -2.17
N ILE A 423 10.87 14.63 -1.37
CA ILE A 423 11.41 14.70 0.00
C ILE A 423 10.51 13.87 0.93
N ASP A 424 11.12 13.19 1.88
CA ASP A 424 10.43 12.29 2.77
C ASP A 424 10.80 12.49 4.26
N GLU A 425 10.20 11.68 5.12
CA GLU A 425 10.34 11.79 6.57
C GLU A 425 11.77 11.56 7.06
N THR A 426 12.57 10.80 6.32
CA THR A 426 13.95 10.44 6.70
C THR A 426 14.98 11.47 6.26
N THR A 427 14.58 12.43 5.44
CA THR A 427 15.49 13.47 4.92
C THR A 427 15.94 14.39 6.05
N ASP A 428 17.22 14.37 6.36
CA ASP A 428 17.87 15.20 7.36
C ASP A 428 18.79 16.28 6.71
N LEU A 429 19.46 17.06 7.56
CA LEU A 429 20.36 18.13 7.12
C LEU A 429 21.56 17.60 6.33
N ALA A 430 22.07 16.41 6.67
CA ALA A 430 23.17 15.79 5.95
C ALA A 430 22.73 15.39 4.52
N ALA A 431 21.56 14.80 4.41
CA ALA A 431 20.94 14.43 3.13
C ALA A 431 20.66 15.66 2.25
N VAL A 432 20.18 16.76 2.83
CA VAL A 432 20.01 18.04 2.11
C VAL A 432 21.33 18.52 1.52
N ASN A 433 22.42 18.47 2.29
CA ASN A 433 23.74 18.86 1.80
C ASN A 433 24.27 17.92 0.70
N VAL A 434 23.95 16.64 0.75
CA VAL A 434 24.25 15.69 -0.33
C VAL A 434 23.49 16.07 -1.59
N LEU A 435 22.18 16.34 -1.51
CA LEU A 435 21.38 16.79 -2.65
C LEU A 435 21.93 18.05 -3.28
N LEU A 436 22.21 19.10 -2.48
CA LEU A 436 22.83 20.33 -2.99
C LEU A 436 24.16 20.07 -3.70
N SER A 437 24.98 19.17 -3.16
CA SER A 437 26.24 18.79 -3.78
C SER A 437 26.07 18.10 -5.15
N ILE A 438 25.02 17.27 -5.31
CA ILE A 438 24.72 16.59 -6.58
C ILE A 438 24.46 17.63 -7.68
N PHE A 439 23.57 18.58 -7.42
CA PHE A 439 23.20 19.60 -8.40
C PHE A 439 24.34 20.61 -8.65
N GLY A 440 25.09 20.98 -7.59
CA GLY A 440 26.26 21.86 -7.72
C GLY A 440 27.34 21.24 -8.60
N ILE A 441 27.75 20.00 -8.28
CA ILE A 441 28.80 19.29 -9.05
C ILE A 441 28.36 19.06 -10.50
N ALA A 442 27.09 18.66 -10.73
CA ALA A 442 26.58 18.44 -12.09
C ALA A 442 26.56 19.72 -12.93
N ALA A 443 26.35 20.90 -12.30
CA ALA A 443 26.38 22.20 -12.95
C ALA A 443 27.78 22.82 -13.05
N GLY A 444 28.80 22.20 -12.43
CA GLY A 444 30.13 22.78 -12.31
C GLY A 444 30.15 24.08 -11.50
N LYS A 445 29.28 24.20 -10.50
CA LYS A 445 29.10 25.38 -9.64
C LYS A 445 29.36 25.08 -8.18
N ASP A 446 29.86 26.08 -7.47
CA ASP A 446 29.95 26.00 -6.02
C ASP A 446 28.57 26.02 -5.37
N TYR A 447 28.39 25.26 -4.33
CA TYR A 447 27.18 25.21 -3.51
C TYR A 447 27.52 25.50 -2.05
N THR A 448 26.59 26.13 -1.34
CA THR A 448 26.76 26.43 0.08
C THR A 448 26.17 25.31 0.93
N LYS A 449 26.99 24.69 1.79
CA LYS A 449 26.49 23.77 2.81
C LYS A 449 25.63 24.52 3.81
N THR A 450 24.49 23.97 4.14
CA THR A 450 23.62 24.54 5.18
C THR A 450 23.83 23.88 6.53
N THR A 451 23.67 24.66 7.58
CA THR A 451 23.66 24.20 8.98
C THR A 451 22.28 24.31 9.61
N ASP A 452 21.32 24.91 8.89
CA ASP A 452 19.94 25.07 9.34
C ASP A 452 18.99 25.21 8.15
N ILE A 453 17.73 24.83 8.34
CA ILE A 453 16.66 24.98 7.35
C ILE A 453 15.58 25.85 7.98
N PRO A 454 15.42 27.09 7.49
CA PRO A 454 14.43 28.00 8.05
C PRO A 454 13.01 27.51 7.79
N GLU A 455 12.10 27.78 8.72
CA GLU A 455 10.69 27.56 8.49
C GLU A 455 10.20 28.39 7.29
N SER A 456 9.60 27.73 6.34
CA SER A 456 9.04 28.35 5.14
C SER A 456 7.79 27.60 4.71
N CYS A 457 6.65 28.24 4.66
CA CYS A 457 5.44 27.66 4.09
C CYS A 457 5.13 28.38 2.78
N THR A 458 5.41 27.72 1.66
CA THR A 458 5.15 28.26 0.32
C THR A 458 3.75 27.93 -0.21
N ILE A 459 3.02 27.04 0.48
CA ILE A 459 1.65 26.66 0.11
C ILE A 459 0.73 27.88 0.27
N GLN A 460 0.17 28.34 -0.84
CA GLN A 460 -0.70 29.52 -0.88
C GLN A 460 -2.18 29.13 -0.70
N GLN A 461 -3.02 30.12 -0.39
CA GLN A 461 -4.46 29.97 -0.54
C GLN A 461 -4.81 29.81 -2.02
N PRO A 462 -5.79 28.95 -2.35
CA PRO A 462 -6.71 28.25 -1.47
C PRO A 462 -6.31 26.81 -1.10
N PHE A 463 -5.05 26.44 -1.38
CA PHE A 463 -4.56 25.06 -1.18
C PHE A 463 -4.28 24.72 0.29
N ARG A 464 -4.05 25.74 1.12
CA ARG A 464 -3.68 25.57 2.52
C ARG A 464 -4.88 25.12 3.36
N ARG A 465 -4.74 23.98 4.05
CA ARG A 465 -5.78 23.44 4.95
C ARG A 465 -6.12 24.43 6.08
N GLN A 466 -7.43 24.63 6.29
CA GLN A 466 -7.97 25.42 7.38
C GLN A 466 -8.70 24.53 8.41
N SER A 467 -9.23 23.40 7.99
CA SER A 467 -10.00 22.49 8.85
C SER A 467 -9.11 21.75 9.85
N THR A 468 -9.67 21.50 11.02
CA THR A 468 -9.09 20.61 12.03
C THR A 468 -9.22 19.15 11.60
N TYR A 469 -8.39 18.28 12.16
CA TYR A 469 -8.44 16.83 11.95
C TYR A 469 -7.89 16.10 13.19
N LEU A 470 -8.18 14.81 13.31
CA LEU A 470 -7.76 13.97 14.43
C LEU A 470 -8.14 14.56 15.79
N THR A 471 -9.36 15.12 15.89
CA THR A 471 -9.83 15.78 17.11
C THR A 471 -10.32 14.79 18.18
N HIS A 472 -10.55 13.52 17.80
CA HIS A 472 -11.00 12.50 18.74
C HIS A 472 -9.94 12.22 19.83
N GLU A 473 -10.39 11.93 21.06
CA GLU A 473 -9.53 11.74 22.24
C GLU A 473 -8.38 10.73 22.00
N VAL A 474 -8.62 9.66 21.25
CA VAL A 474 -7.62 8.62 20.98
C VAL A 474 -6.37 9.16 20.30
N PHE A 475 -6.50 10.18 19.45
CA PHE A 475 -5.38 10.82 18.75
C PHE A 475 -4.69 11.92 19.55
N ASN A 476 -5.16 12.19 20.76
CA ASN A 476 -4.67 13.27 21.62
C ASN A 476 -4.22 12.76 23.00
N ARG A 477 -3.94 11.45 23.13
CA ARG A 477 -3.66 10.85 24.43
C ARG A 477 -2.40 10.00 24.50
N TYR A 478 -2.08 9.19 23.49
CA TYR A 478 -1.07 8.13 23.62
C TYR A 478 0.24 8.50 22.90
N HIS A 479 0.86 9.63 23.29
CA HIS A 479 2.03 10.19 22.63
C HIS A 479 3.38 9.76 23.23
N THR A 480 3.39 9.10 24.39
CA THR A 480 4.61 8.51 24.95
C THR A 480 4.71 7.03 24.59
N GLU A 481 5.93 6.52 24.45
CA GLU A 481 6.17 5.11 24.13
C GLU A 481 5.47 4.17 25.12
N THR A 482 5.55 4.45 26.41
CA THR A 482 4.92 3.63 27.45
C THR A 482 3.39 3.65 27.36
N GLU A 483 2.77 4.80 27.12
CA GLU A 483 1.31 4.89 26.96
C GLU A 483 0.85 4.17 25.70
N MET A 484 1.56 4.34 24.60
CA MET A 484 1.26 3.65 23.35
C MET A 484 1.39 2.13 23.48
N MET A 485 2.47 1.64 24.10
CA MET A 485 2.64 0.22 24.40
C MET A 485 1.48 -0.33 25.25
N ARG A 486 1.08 0.40 26.30
CA ARG A 486 -0.05 0.00 27.15
C ARG A 486 -1.38 0.04 26.40
N TYR A 487 -1.55 0.97 25.50
CA TYR A 487 -2.74 1.03 24.63
C TYR A 487 -2.79 -0.20 23.73
N ILE A 488 -1.72 -0.50 23.00
CA ILE A 488 -1.62 -1.69 22.14
C ILE A 488 -1.91 -2.95 22.94
N LYS A 489 -1.30 -3.11 24.14
CA LYS A 489 -1.53 -4.28 25.01
C LYS A 489 -2.96 -4.36 25.58
N ARG A 490 -3.62 -3.22 25.79
CA ARG A 490 -5.02 -3.20 26.20
C ARG A 490 -5.92 -3.72 25.08
N LEU A 491 -5.64 -3.40 23.82
CA LEU A 491 -6.37 -3.91 22.68
C LEU A 491 -6.12 -5.40 22.46
N ASP A 492 -4.85 -5.83 22.50
CA ASP A 492 -4.41 -7.21 22.42
C ASP A 492 -5.19 -8.12 23.40
N ARG A 493 -5.36 -7.69 24.65
CA ARG A 493 -6.09 -8.44 25.69
C ARG A 493 -7.60 -8.57 25.45
N LYS A 494 -8.18 -7.82 24.53
CA LYS A 494 -9.59 -7.95 24.14
C LYS A 494 -9.82 -9.04 23.10
N ASP A 495 -8.74 -9.57 22.53
CA ASP A 495 -8.76 -10.49 21.41
C ASP A 495 -8.33 -11.90 21.80
N ILE A 496 -8.85 -12.88 21.09
CA ILE A 496 -8.29 -14.23 21.06
C ILE A 496 -7.57 -14.41 19.73
N SER A 497 -6.26 -14.66 19.79
CA SER A 497 -5.41 -14.88 18.62
C SER A 497 -4.83 -16.29 18.61
N LEU A 498 -4.13 -16.66 17.55
CA LEU A 498 -3.41 -17.94 17.47
C LEU A 498 -2.25 -18.04 18.46
N ALA A 499 -1.78 -16.91 19.01
CA ALA A 499 -0.80 -16.92 20.11
C ALA A 499 -1.41 -17.32 21.46
N HIS A 500 -2.74 -17.28 21.61
CA HIS A 500 -3.46 -17.65 22.83
C HIS A 500 -4.17 -18.99 22.73
N SER A 501 -4.59 -19.39 21.54
CA SER A 501 -5.43 -20.57 21.37
C SER A 501 -5.32 -21.16 19.97
N MET A 502 -5.84 -22.36 19.79
CA MET A 502 -6.00 -23.03 18.50
C MET A 502 -7.34 -22.67 17.86
N ILE A 503 -7.76 -21.41 17.94
CA ILE A 503 -9.02 -20.96 17.36
C ILE A 503 -9.06 -21.23 15.87
N SER A 504 -10.15 -21.81 15.38
CA SER A 504 -10.37 -22.01 13.97
C SER A 504 -10.71 -20.67 13.31
N LEU A 505 -9.76 -20.10 12.60
CA LEU A 505 -9.96 -18.90 11.81
C LEU A 505 -10.27 -19.28 10.37
N GLY A 506 -11.14 -18.52 9.72
CA GLY A 506 -11.35 -18.57 8.28
C GLY A 506 -10.01 -18.40 7.54
N SER A 507 -9.90 -18.97 6.39
CA SER A 507 -8.67 -19.12 5.61
C SER A 507 -7.97 -17.83 5.19
N CYS A 508 -6.97 -17.95 4.35
CA CYS A 508 -6.12 -16.90 3.77
C CYS A 508 -5.23 -16.17 4.77
N THR A 509 -5.26 -16.53 6.02
CA THR A 509 -4.51 -15.86 7.06
C THR A 509 -3.14 -16.49 7.18
N MET A 510 -2.13 -15.67 7.32
CA MET A 510 -0.85 -16.13 7.83
C MET A 510 -1.09 -16.71 9.23
N LYS A 511 -0.95 -18.01 9.35
CA LYS A 511 -1.02 -18.68 10.65
C LYS A 511 0.23 -18.35 11.46
N LEU A 512 0.62 -19.20 12.40
CA LEU A 512 1.90 -19.04 13.08
C LEU A 512 3.03 -19.48 12.14
N ASN A 513 3.51 -18.57 11.30
CA ASN A 513 4.71 -18.80 10.50
C ASN A 513 5.93 -18.95 11.42
N ALA A 514 6.96 -19.61 10.94
CA ALA A 514 8.21 -19.72 11.69
C ALA A 514 8.79 -18.34 11.97
N ALA A 515 9.28 -18.12 13.18
CA ALA A 515 9.89 -16.84 13.55
C ALA A 515 11.08 -16.50 12.63
N ALA A 516 11.87 -17.50 12.25
CA ALA A 516 12.98 -17.35 11.31
C ALA A 516 12.55 -16.85 9.93
N GLU A 517 11.33 -17.19 9.46
CA GLU A 517 10.78 -16.71 8.20
C GLU A 517 10.27 -15.26 8.29
N MET A 518 9.89 -14.81 9.49
CA MET A 518 9.36 -13.46 9.73
C MET A 518 10.46 -12.41 9.97
N LEU A 519 11.56 -12.80 10.62
CA LEU A 519 12.67 -11.88 10.95
C LEU A 519 13.27 -11.14 9.75
N PRO A 520 13.43 -11.74 8.56
CA PRO A 520 13.93 -11.03 7.38
C PRO A 520 13.11 -9.82 6.97
N LEU A 521 11.81 -9.78 7.29
CA LEU A 521 10.95 -8.62 6.99
C LEU A 521 11.35 -7.35 7.75
N SER A 522 12.11 -7.47 8.84
CA SER A 522 12.63 -6.33 9.62
C SER A 522 14.06 -5.93 9.20
N ARG A 523 14.65 -6.55 8.17
CA ARG A 523 15.97 -6.17 7.68
C ARG A 523 15.88 -4.94 6.77
N PRO A 524 16.72 -3.92 6.98
CA PRO A 524 16.70 -2.70 6.15
C PRO A 524 16.81 -2.97 4.66
N GLU A 525 17.64 -3.96 4.26
CA GLU A 525 17.88 -4.32 2.87
C GLU A 525 16.62 -4.83 2.14
N PHE A 526 15.62 -5.31 2.89
CA PHE A 526 14.31 -5.68 2.36
C PHE A 526 13.24 -4.62 2.64
N MET A 527 13.22 -4.04 3.85
CA MET A 527 12.21 -3.05 4.22
C MET A 527 12.27 -1.77 3.39
N ASN A 528 13.48 -1.23 3.18
CA ASN A 528 13.68 0.14 2.69
C ASN A 528 13.99 0.21 1.20
N MET A 529 13.82 -0.89 0.46
CA MET A 529 14.01 -0.90 -0.99
C MET A 529 12.82 -0.25 -1.69
N HIS A 530 13.09 0.75 -2.52
CA HIS A 530 12.07 1.39 -3.34
C HIS A 530 11.76 0.53 -4.59
N PRO A 531 10.49 0.38 -5.01
CA PRO A 531 10.13 -0.51 -6.12
C PRO A 531 10.67 -0.12 -7.49
N LEU A 532 11.05 1.14 -7.68
CA LEU A 532 11.51 1.69 -8.96
C LEU A 532 13.02 2.00 -8.96
N VAL A 533 13.79 1.41 -8.07
CA VAL A 533 15.26 1.51 -8.13
C VAL A 533 15.81 0.80 -9.38
N PRO A 534 17.00 1.18 -9.88
CA PRO A 534 17.69 0.42 -10.91
C PRO A 534 17.84 -1.06 -10.52
N GLU A 535 17.67 -1.96 -11.50
CA GLU A 535 17.68 -3.42 -11.26
C GLU A 535 18.96 -3.92 -10.57
N GLU A 536 20.10 -3.30 -10.86
CA GLU A 536 21.40 -3.61 -10.25
C GLU A 536 21.49 -3.28 -8.75
N GLN A 537 20.50 -2.57 -8.21
CA GLN A 537 20.39 -2.31 -6.78
C GLN A 537 19.53 -3.34 -6.05
N ALA A 538 18.68 -4.10 -6.75
CA ALA A 538 17.74 -5.06 -6.20
C ALA A 538 18.12 -6.52 -6.52
N GLU A 539 19.41 -6.83 -6.62
CA GLU A 539 19.89 -8.15 -7.03
C GLU A 539 19.45 -9.26 -6.06
N GLY A 540 19.48 -9.00 -4.75
CA GLY A 540 19.03 -9.95 -3.74
C GLY A 540 17.53 -10.26 -3.84
N TYR A 541 16.69 -9.27 -4.11
CA TYR A 541 15.25 -9.49 -4.39
C TYR A 541 15.03 -10.30 -5.66
N ARG A 542 15.78 -10.00 -6.72
CA ARG A 542 15.65 -10.71 -8.00
C ARG A 542 16.03 -12.18 -7.85
N GLU A 543 17.11 -12.48 -7.13
CA GLU A 543 17.54 -13.86 -6.87
C GLU A 543 16.52 -14.59 -5.98
N LEU A 544 16.01 -13.95 -4.93
CA LEU A 544 14.96 -14.52 -4.07
C LEU A 544 13.70 -14.88 -4.88
N ILE A 545 13.24 -13.96 -5.72
CA ILE A 545 12.06 -14.15 -6.58
C ILE A 545 12.30 -15.26 -7.60
N HIS A 546 13.50 -15.28 -8.21
CA HIS A 546 13.87 -16.32 -9.17
C HIS A 546 13.88 -17.70 -8.53
N ASN A 547 14.60 -17.88 -7.42
CA ASN A 547 14.71 -19.16 -6.74
C ASN A 547 13.35 -19.70 -6.31
N LEU A 548 12.53 -18.86 -5.68
CA LEU A 548 11.16 -19.25 -5.30
C LEU A 548 10.29 -19.62 -6.52
N SER A 549 10.44 -18.91 -7.62
CA SER A 549 9.70 -19.22 -8.86
C SER A 549 10.12 -20.58 -9.44
N GLU A 550 11.40 -20.91 -9.43
CA GLU A 550 11.89 -22.23 -9.91
C GLU A 550 11.40 -23.35 -8.99
N GLU A 551 11.45 -23.19 -7.68
CA GLU A 551 10.92 -24.17 -6.73
C GLU A 551 9.41 -24.38 -6.90
N LEU A 552 8.64 -23.32 -7.12
CA LEU A 552 7.20 -23.42 -7.38
C LEU A 552 6.89 -24.10 -8.71
N LYS A 553 7.72 -23.95 -9.75
CA LYS A 553 7.59 -24.73 -11.00
C LYS A 553 7.78 -26.22 -10.74
N VAL A 554 8.76 -26.61 -9.93
CA VAL A 554 8.98 -28.01 -9.55
C VAL A 554 7.77 -28.56 -8.79
N ILE A 555 7.23 -27.79 -7.83
CA ILE A 555 6.08 -28.23 -7.01
C ILE A 555 4.82 -28.37 -7.84
N THR A 556 4.55 -27.44 -8.75
CA THR A 556 3.29 -27.39 -9.50
C THR A 556 3.33 -28.09 -10.85
N GLY A 557 4.53 -28.34 -11.39
CA GLY A 557 4.73 -28.88 -12.74
C GLY A 557 4.43 -27.90 -13.87
N PHE A 558 4.21 -26.62 -13.59
CA PHE A 558 3.98 -25.60 -14.59
C PHE A 558 5.29 -25.07 -15.20
N ALA A 559 5.21 -24.65 -16.45
CA ALA A 559 6.35 -24.08 -17.17
C ALA A 559 6.72 -22.65 -16.71
N GLY A 560 5.77 -21.91 -16.12
CA GLY A 560 5.96 -20.54 -15.66
C GLY A 560 5.18 -20.24 -14.41
N VAL A 561 5.75 -19.37 -13.57
CA VAL A 561 5.15 -18.88 -12.32
C VAL A 561 5.30 -17.36 -12.27
N SER A 562 4.27 -16.66 -11.83
CA SER A 562 4.30 -15.23 -11.54
C SER A 562 3.98 -15.01 -10.07
N LEU A 563 4.85 -14.24 -9.38
CA LEU A 563 4.64 -13.79 -8.00
C LEU A 563 4.06 -12.37 -7.92
N GLN A 564 3.63 -11.80 -9.07
CA GLN A 564 3.03 -10.47 -9.13
C GLN A 564 1.70 -10.32 -8.38
N PRO A 565 0.77 -11.31 -8.43
CA PRO A 565 -0.47 -11.18 -7.70
C PRO A 565 -0.22 -11.08 -6.19
N ASN A 566 -0.71 -9.99 -5.59
CA ASN A 566 -0.46 -9.63 -4.19
C ASN A 566 -1.54 -10.14 -3.21
N SER A 567 -2.40 -11.04 -3.67
CA SER A 567 -3.39 -11.75 -2.83
C SER A 567 -3.92 -12.99 -3.53
N GLY A 568 -4.57 -13.89 -2.80
CA GLY A 568 -5.24 -15.08 -3.37
C GLY A 568 -6.25 -14.68 -4.44
N ALA A 569 -7.16 -13.75 -4.12
CA ALA A 569 -8.16 -13.27 -5.08
C ALA A 569 -7.52 -12.58 -6.31
N ALA A 570 -6.42 -11.85 -6.14
CA ALA A 570 -5.69 -11.27 -7.27
C ALA A 570 -5.05 -12.35 -8.14
N GLY A 571 -4.57 -13.47 -7.54
CA GLY A 571 -4.06 -14.63 -8.27
C GLY A 571 -5.14 -15.32 -9.10
N GLU A 572 -6.32 -15.54 -8.52
CA GLU A 572 -7.46 -16.11 -9.24
C GLU A 572 -7.88 -15.21 -10.42
N TYR A 573 -7.98 -13.91 -10.19
CA TYR A 573 -8.30 -12.95 -11.25
C TYR A 573 -7.23 -12.92 -12.35
N ALA A 574 -5.95 -12.93 -12.01
CA ALA A 574 -4.84 -12.97 -12.97
C ALA A 574 -4.89 -14.26 -13.81
N GLY A 575 -5.15 -15.42 -13.18
CA GLY A 575 -5.32 -16.69 -13.87
C GLY A 575 -6.48 -16.66 -14.88
N LEU A 576 -7.64 -16.13 -14.49
CA LEU A 576 -8.78 -15.97 -15.39
C LEU A 576 -8.46 -15.01 -16.56
N ARG A 577 -7.71 -13.93 -16.30
CA ARG A 577 -7.28 -13.00 -17.36
C ARG A 577 -6.32 -13.66 -18.36
N VAL A 578 -5.40 -14.49 -17.89
CA VAL A 578 -4.48 -15.24 -18.75
C VAL A 578 -5.26 -16.25 -19.61
N ILE A 579 -6.18 -17.01 -19.01
CA ILE A 579 -7.05 -17.96 -19.73
C ILE A 579 -7.88 -17.22 -20.78
N ARG A 580 -8.49 -16.11 -20.44
CA ARG A 580 -9.28 -15.30 -21.36
C ARG A 580 -8.43 -14.80 -22.55
N ALA A 581 -7.26 -14.25 -22.28
CA ALA A 581 -6.34 -13.77 -23.32
C ALA A 581 -5.91 -14.92 -24.26
N TYR A 582 -5.66 -16.10 -23.71
CA TYR A 582 -5.35 -17.29 -24.51
C TYR A 582 -6.51 -17.68 -25.43
N LEU A 583 -7.74 -17.76 -24.88
CA LEU A 583 -8.94 -18.09 -25.68
C LEU A 583 -9.20 -17.05 -26.77
N GLU A 584 -9.06 -15.78 -26.50
CA GLU A 584 -9.19 -14.70 -27.49
C GLU A 584 -8.13 -14.84 -28.59
N ASN A 585 -6.89 -15.17 -28.24
CA ASN A 585 -5.80 -15.36 -29.21
C ASN A 585 -6.03 -16.55 -30.17
N ILE A 586 -6.71 -17.59 -29.72
CA ILE A 586 -7.05 -18.75 -30.56
C ILE A 586 -8.46 -18.65 -31.18
N GLY A 587 -9.13 -17.50 -31.08
CA GLY A 587 -10.46 -17.25 -31.65
C GLY A 587 -11.63 -17.94 -30.95
N GLN A 588 -11.47 -18.29 -29.68
CA GLN A 588 -12.49 -18.90 -28.82
C GLN A 588 -12.94 -17.98 -27.67
N GLY A 589 -12.67 -16.68 -27.80
CA GLY A 589 -12.96 -15.67 -26.80
C GLY A 589 -14.43 -15.24 -26.70
#